data_66aff95d7845c693f340120c1b8b296a
#
_entry.id   66aff95d7845c693f340120c1b8b296a
#
_cell.length_a   1.000
_cell.length_b   1.000
_cell.length_c   1.000
_cell.angle_alpha   90.00
_cell.angle_beta   90.00
_cell.angle_gamma   90.00
#
_symmetry.space_group_name_H-M   'P 1'
#
loop_
_entity.id
_entity.type
_entity.pdbx_description
1 polymer ?
#
loop_
_entity_poly.entity_id
_entity_poly.type
_entity_poly.pdbx_seq_one_letter_code
_entity_poly.pdbx_strand_id
1 'polypeptide(L)'
;MDTYADADLLGWPLFIDAELMNAHQVQHAFAHNSSTVLLAACTKFDAVTTPRKAATSALVRLDRKSTALPCLLCGETGTFLVARGSGVHVSALAGVQVMAGADARITLPPTSGVRWDTPPWHLTERTPLKLPSAVVLLSCLEEALRLYPRRETGIRP
;
A
#
# COMPACT_ATOMS: atom_id res chain seq x y z
N MET A 1 -0.86 3.00 -18.69
CA MET A 1 -1.64 3.47 -17.53
C MET A 1 -0.87 4.60 -16.87
N ASP A 2 -1.49 5.74 -16.77
CA ASP A 2 -0.82 6.91 -16.21
C ASP A 2 -1.06 6.95 -14.69
N THR A 3 -0.16 6.32 -13.96
CA THR A 3 -0.21 6.23 -12.48
C THR A 3 -0.32 7.60 -11.81
N TYR A 4 0.20 8.64 -12.46
CA TYR A 4 0.18 10.00 -11.92
C TYR A 4 -1.21 10.62 -11.98
N ALA A 5 -1.90 10.45 -13.09
CA ALA A 5 -3.27 10.95 -13.25
C ALA A 5 -4.22 10.22 -12.29
N ASP A 6 -4.00 8.93 -12.10
CA ASP A 6 -4.80 8.12 -11.19
C ASP A 6 -4.60 8.55 -9.72
N ALA A 7 -3.35 8.84 -9.33
CA ALA A 7 -3.06 9.34 -7.99
C ALA A 7 -3.68 10.73 -7.75
N ASP A 8 -3.68 11.58 -8.77
CA ASP A 8 -4.33 12.90 -8.71
C ASP A 8 -5.85 12.78 -8.53
N LEU A 9 -6.47 11.83 -9.23
CA LEU A 9 -7.89 11.50 -9.06
C LEU A 9 -8.24 11.03 -7.64
N LEU A 10 -7.30 10.36 -6.97
CA LEU A 10 -7.48 9.89 -5.59
C LEU A 10 -7.37 11.03 -4.56
N GLY A 11 -6.85 12.18 -4.95
CA GLY A 11 -6.64 13.32 -4.07
C GLY A 11 -5.58 13.08 -3.00
N TRP A 12 -4.64 12.20 -3.25
CA TRP A 12 -3.56 11.92 -2.30
C TRP A 12 -2.47 12.99 -2.40
N PRO A 13 -1.97 13.51 -1.27
CA PRO A 13 -0.78 14.37 -1.30
C PRO A 13 0.44 13.56 -1.76
N LEU A 14 1.06 14.01 -2.85
CA LEU A 14 2.22 13.37 -3.46
C LEU A 14 3.49 14.17 -3.19
N PHE A 15 4.59 13.48 -2.93
CA PHE A 15 5.86 14.13 -2.58
C PHE A 15 7.03 13.51 -3.36
N ILE A 16 7.93 14.36 -3.81
CA ILE A 16 9.25 14.01 -4.33
C ILE A 16 10.25 14.90 -3.60
N ASP A 17 11.30 14.32 -3.01
CA ASP A 17 12.33 15.05 -2.24
C ASP A 17 11.71 15.99 -1.17
N ALA A 18 10.70 15.47 -0.45
CA ALA A 18 9.95 16.17 0.59
C ALA A 18 9.11 17.38 0.11
N GLU A 19 9.00 17.60 -1.19
CA GLU A 19 8.18 18.66 -1.78
C GLU A 19 6.86 18.13 -2.31
N LEU A 20 5.76 18.83 -2.02
CA LEU A 20 4.43 18.51 -2.53
C LEU A 20 4.38 18.75 -4.04
N MET A 21 3.92 17.74 -4.77
CA MET A 21 3.88 17.72 -6.23
C MET A 21 2.46 17.53 -6.76
N ASN A 22 2.17 18.11 -7.93
CA ASN A 22 1.00 17.75 -8.71
C ASN A 22 1.36 16.64 -9.73
N ALA A 23 0.35 16.08 -10.40
CA ALA A 23 0.55 14.98 -11.36
C ALA A 23 1.52 15.34 -12.49
N HIS A 24 1.44 16.56 -13.01
CA HIS A 24 2.32 17.04 -14.07
C HIS A 24 3.78 17.10 -13.62
N GLN A 25 4.04 17.61 -12.41
CA GLN A 25 5.38 17.68 -11.83
C GLN A 25 5.97 16.28 -11.59
N VAL A 26 5.14 15.33 -11.15
CA VAL A 26 5.55 13.94 -10.96
C VAL A 26 5.95 13.31 -12.29
N GLN A 27 5.14 13.47 -13.31
CA GLN A 27 5.43 12.97 -14.67
C GLN A 27 6.74 13.53 -15.20
N HIS A 28 6.94 14.83 -15.04
CA HIS A 28 8.18 15.53 -15.46
C HIS A 28 9.40 14.97 -14.72
N ALA A 29 9.32 14.79 -13.41
CA ALA A 29 10.42 14.27 -12.61
C ALA A 29 10.84 12.86 -13.05
N PHE A 30 9.90 11.95 -13.27
CA PHE A 30 10.22 10.59 -13.74
C PHE A 30 10.75 10.57 -15.18
N ALA A 31 10.29 11.48 -16.04
CA ALA A 31 10.81 11.60 -17.41
C ALA A 31 12.28 12.01 -17.42
N HIS A 32 12.73 12.81 -16.44
CA HIS A 32 14.10 13.32 -16.34
C HIS A 32 15.01 12.44 -15.48
N ASN A 33 14.47 11.67 -14.56
CA ASN A 33 15.26 10.85 -13.64
C ASN A 33 14.49 9.59 -13.27
N SER A 34 14.92 8.44 -13.80
CA SER A 34 14.31 7.14 -13.53
C SER A 34 14.52 6.65 -12.09
N SER A 35 15.43 7.28 -11.35
CA SER A 35 15.68 6.97 -9.93
C SER A 35 14.80 7.78 -8.98
N THR A 36 13.85 8.54 -9.51
CA THR A 36 12.89 9.32 -8.72
C THR A 36 12.08 8.41 -7.80
N VAL A 37 11.86 8.84 -6.57
CA VAL A 37 11.04 8.15 -5.57
C VAL A 37 9.78 8.98 -5.32
N LEU A 38 8.62 8.38 -5.55
CA LEU A 38 7.32 8.98 -5.32
C LEU A 38 6.75 8.51 -4.00
N LEU A 39 6.36 9.44 -3.14
CA LEU A 39 5.74 9.17 -1.85
C LEU A 39 4.32 9.74 -1.80
N ALA A 40 3.42 9.06 -1.12
CA ALA A 40 2.10 9.57 -0.78
C ALA A 40 1.92 9.63 0.74
N ALA A 41 1.33 10.71 1.24
CA ALA A 41 0.98 10.82 2.65
C ALA A 41 -0.26 9.99 2.97
N CYS A 42 -0.27 9.35 4.14
CA CYS A 42 -1.37 8.48 4.59
C CYS A 42 -2.52 9.29 5.22
N THR A 43 -3.05 10.27 4.47
CA THR A 43 -4.13 11.15 4.94
C THR A 43 -5.52 10.66 4.57
N LYS A 44 -5.63 9.85 3.52
CA LYS A 44 -6.90 9.33 3.00
C LYS A 44 -7.11 7.84 3.27
N PHE A 45 -6.11 7.20 3.83
CA PHE A 45 -6.10 5.77 4.11
C PHE A 45 -5.13 5.46 5.25
N ASP A 46 -5.27 4.28 5.83
CA ASP A 46 -4.23 3.67 6.65
C ASP A 46 -3.47 2.65 5.79
N ALA A 47 -2.16 2.57 5.95
CA ALA A 47 -1.31 1.61 5.26
C ALA A 47 -0.92 0.48 6.22
N VAL A 48 -1.21 -0.76 5.84
CA VAL A 48 -0.94 -1.96 6.64
C VAL A 48 0.16 -2.76 5.94
N THR A 49 1.36 -2.74 6.49
CA THR A 49 2.52 -3.41 5.92
C THR A 49 2.80 -4.72 6.64
N THR A 50 3.06 -5.76 5.86
CA THR A 50 3.31 -7.12 6.33
C THR A 50 4.36 -7.78 5.44
N PRO A 51 4.98 -8.92 5.85
CA PRO A 51 5.87 -9.65 4.97
C PRO A 51 5.18 -10.02 3.65
N ARG A 52 5.92 -9.96 2.55
CA ARG A 52 5.37 -10.19 1.19
C ARG A 52 4.64 -11.52 1.06
N LYS A 53 5.19 -12.61 1.61
CA LYS A 53 4.55 -13.93 1.55
C LYS A 53 3.20 -13.94 2.28
N ALA A 54 3.13 -13.28 3.44
CA ALA A 54 1.89 -13.12 4.17
C ALA A 54 0.88 -12.27 3.39
N ALA A 55 1.33 -11.18 2.77
CA ALA A 55 0.49 -10.33 1.94
C ALA A 55 -0.11 -11.10 0.76
N THR A 56 0.70 -11.84 0.02
CA THR A 56 0.22 -12.62 -1.14
C THR A 56 -0.75 -13.74 -0.73
N SER A 57 -0.49 -14.39 0.40
CA SER A 57 -1.42 -15.37 0.97
C SER A 57 -2.76 -14.74 1.37
N ALA A 58 -2.71 -13.56 2.00
CA ALA A 58 -3.92 -12.82 2.36
C ALA A 58 -4.71 -12.37 1.12
N LEU A 59 -4.03 -11.94 0.06
CA LEU A 59 -4.67 -11.56 -1.22
C LEU A 59 -5.46 -12.71 -1.82
N VAL A 60 -4.93 -13.93 -1.81
CA VAL A 60 -5.62 -15.12 -2.30
C VAL A 60 -6.91 -15.35 -1.51
N ARG A 61 -6.88 -15.18 -0.19
CA ARG A 61 -8.05 -15.34 0.68
C ARG A 61 -9.10 -14.25 0.45
N LEU A 62 -8.64 -13.01 0.27
CA LEU A 62 -9.53 -11.88 -0.05
C LEU A 62 -10.22 -12.09 -1.39
N ASP A 63 -9.48 -12.57 -2.39
CA ASP A 63 -10.03 -12.86 -3.71
C ASP A 63 -11.13 -13.92 -3.65
N ARG A 64 -10.93 -14.97 -2.88
CA ARG A 64 -11.94 -15.99 -2.63
C ARG A 64 -13.21 -15.45 -1.97
N LYS A 65 -13.09 -14.36 -1.21
CA LYS A 65 -14.22 -13.67 -0.57
C LYS A 65 -14.78 -12.56 -1.44
N SER A 66 -14.29 -12.41 -2.68
CA SER A 66 -14.67 -11.34 -3.61
C SER A 66 -14.48 -9.94 -3.00
N THR A 67 -13.45 -9.78 -2.17
CA THR A 67 -13.13 -8.51 -1.53
C THR A 67 -11.91 -7.89 -2.22
N ALA A 68 -12.13 -6.75 -2.89
CA ALA A 68 -11.05 -5.98 -3.50
C ALA A 68 -10.40 -5.06 -2.47
N LEU A 69 -9.11 -5.19 -2.28
CA LEU A 69 -8.33 -4.36 -1.37
C LEU A 69 -7.02 -3.94 -2.04
N PRO A 70 -6.73 -2.63 -2.15
CA PRO A 70 -5.50 -2.19 -2.77
C PRO A 70 -4.28 -2.74 -2.05
N CYS A 71 -3.30 -3.20 -2.82
CA CYS A 71 -2.07 -3.76 -2.28
C CYS A 71 -0.88 -3.37 -3.14
N LEU A 72 0.15 -2.84 -2.49
CA LEU A 72 1.46 -2.56 -3.06
C LEU A 72 2.43 -3.68 -2.70
N LEU A 73 3.25 -4.07 -3.65
CA LEU A 73 4.37 -4.99 -3.40
C LEU A 73 5.69 -4.25 -3.60
N CYS A 74 6.55 -4.34 -2.63
CA CYS A 74 7.87 -3.70 -2.65
C CYS A 74 8.89 -4.61 -1.93
N GLY A 75 9.83 -5.20 -2.67
CA GLY A 75 10.83 -6.08 -2.08
C GLY A 75 10.21 -7.21 -1.26
N GLU A 76 10.55 -7.29 0.01
CA GLU A 76 10.10 -8.33 0.95
C GLU A 76 8.78 -7.97 1.66
N THR A 77 8.13 -6.88 1.29
CA THR A 77 6.93 -6.41 1.96
C THR A 77 5.75 -6.27 1.01
N GLY A 78 4.55 -6.38 1.57
CA GLY A 78 3.30 -6.00 0.95
C GLY A 78 2.56 -4.99 1.83
N THR A 79 1.92 -4.00 1.21
CA THR A 79 1.21 -2.93 1.91
C THR A 79 -0.21 -2.85 1.42
N PHE A 80 -1.17 -3.09 2.31
CA PHE A 80 -2.59 -2.92 2.03
C PHE A 80 -3.03 -1.51 2.38
N LEU A 81 -3.91 -0.95 1.57
CA LEU A 81 -4.56 0.33 1.87
C LEU A 81 -5.99 0.07 2.34
N VAL A 82 -6.30 0.54 3.52
CA VAL A 82 -7.59 0.33 4.18
C VAL A 82 -8.22 1.67 4.56
N ALA A 83 -9.49 1.65 4.92
CA ALA A 83 -10.20 2.85 5.33
C ALA A 83 -9.44 3.58 6.45
N ARG A 84 -9.37 4.90 6.34
CA ARG A 84 -8.68 5.75 7.31
C ARG A 84 -9.18 5.48 8.74
N GLY A 85 -8.24 5.31 9.66
CA GLY A 85 -8.53 5.02 11.07
C GLY A 85 -8.80 3.56 11.37
N SER A 86 -8.98 2.70 10.35
CA SER A 86 -9.32 1.29 10.58
C SER A 86 -8.11 0.38 10.83
N GLY A 87 -6.90 0.86 10.58
CA GLY A 87 -5.67 0.07 10.77
C GLY A 87 -5.49 -0.43 12.20
N VAL A 88 -6.10 0.23 13.18
CA VAL A 88 -6.09 -0.18 14.59
C VAL A 88 -6.59 -1.61 14.80
N HIS A 89 -7.50 -2.09 13.95
CA HIS A 89 -8.07 -3.44 14.06
C HIS A 89 -7.04 -4.56 13.80
N VAL A 90 -5.96 -4.26 13.11
CA VAL A 90 -4.89 -5.23 12.79
C VAL A 90 -3.54 -4.87 13.42
N SER A 91 -3.45 -3.74 14.09
CA SER A 91 -2.19 -3.21 14.63
C SER A 91 -1.55 -4.09 15.70
N ALA A 92 -2.34 -4.92 16.39
CA ALA A 92 -1.86 -5.84 17.42
C ALA A 92 -1.27 -7.13 16.85
N LEU A 93 -1.44 -7.41 15.55
CA LEU A 93 -0.89 -8.62 14.95
C LEU A 93 0.63 -8.53 14.84
N ALA A 94 1.33 -9.56 15.30
CA ALA A 94 2.78 -9.65 15.13
C ALA A 94 3.13 -9.71 13.64
N GLY A 95 4.08 -8.91 13.21
CA GLY A 95 4.48 -8.82 11.80
C GLY A 95 3.70 -7.79 10.99
N VAL A 96 2.76 -7.09 11.60
CA VAL A 96 2.02 -6.00 10.98
C VAL A 96 2.54 -4.64 11.47
N GLN A 97 2.76 -3.73 10.53
CA GLN A 97 3.05 -2.33 10.81
C GLN A 97 1.97 -1.47 10.18
N VAL A 98 1.35 -0.59 10.96
CA VAL A 98 0.34 0.34 10.48
C VAL A 98 0.94 1.74 10.41
N MET A 99 0.76 2.40 9.26
CA MET A 99 1.17 3.78 9.03
C MET A 99 -0.07 4.61 8.75
N ALA A 100 -0.23 5.71 9.46
CA ALA A 100 -1.40 6.59 9.33
C ALA A 100 -1.01 8.04 9.65
N GLY A 101 -1.74 8.98 9.06
CA GLY A 101 -1.55 10.41 9.30
C GLY A 101 -0.64 11.11 8.29
N ALA A 102 -0.60 12.43 8.38
CA ALA A 102 0.09 13.28 7.40
C ALA A 102 1.62 13.08 7.36
N ASP A 103 2.21 12.66 8.47
CA ASP A 103 3.67 12.45 8.56
C ASP A 103 4.08 11.04 8.11
N ALA A 104 3.13 10.12 7.99
CA ALA A 104 3.37 8.79 7.47
C ALA A 104 3.27 8.81 5.94
N ARG A 105 4.24 8.19 5.27
CA ARG A 105 4.31 8.17 3.81
C ARG A 105 4.62 6.79 3.30
N ILE A 106 4.00 6.43 2.18
CA ILE A 106 4.26 5.18 1.47
C ILE A 106 4.85 5.48 0.10
N THR A 107 5.67 4.57 -0.40
CA THR A 107 6.26 4.67 -1.73
C THR A 107 5.28 4.13 -2.76
N LEU A 108 5.07 4.88 -3.84
CA LEU A 108 4.16 4.52 -4.92
C LEU A 108 4.88 4.17 -6.21
N PRO A 109 4.29 3.32 -7.08
CA PRO A 109 4.71 3.23 -8.47
C PRO A 109 4.60 4.60 -9.15
N PRO A 110 5.45 4.95 -10.11
CA PRO A 110 6.41 4.10 -10.80
C PRO A 110 7.80 4.04 -10.16
N THR A 111 7.92 4.32 -8.88
CA THR A 111 9.20 4.13 -8.17
C THR A 111 9.71 2.71 -8.43
N SER A 112 11.01 2.59 -8.76
CA SER A 112 11.64 1.31 -9.08
C SER A 112 11.45 0.28 -7.95
N GLY A 113 11.02 -0.93 -8.30
CA GLY A 113 10.80 -2.01 -7.34
C GLY A 113 9.45 -1.98 -6.62
N VAL A 114 8.61 -0.99 -6.91
CA VAL A 114 7.27 -0.85 -6.32
C VAL A 114 6.21 -1.08 -7.39
N ARG A 115 5.24 -1.95 -7.12
CA ARG A 115 4.13 -2.20 -8.05
C ARG A 115 2.82 -2.43 -7.33
N TRP A 116 1.73 -2.10 -8.02
CA TRP A 116 0.41 -2.50 -7.56
C TRP A 116 0.18 -3.98 -7.89
N ASP A 117 -0.21 -4.76 -6.89
CA ASP A 117 -0.86 -6.04 -7.13
C ASP A 117 -2.34 -5.80 -7.41
N THR A 118 -2.98 -4.99 -6.56
CA THR A 118 -4.34 -4.52 -6.75
C THR A 118 -4.33 -3.00 -6.62
N PRO A 119 -4.62 -2.24 -7.69
CA PRO A 119 -4.61 -0.79 -7.63
C PRO A 119 -5.83 -0.24 -6.88
N PRO A 120 -5.76 1.01 -6.37
CA PRO A 120 -6.85 1.64 -5.62
C PRO A 120 -7.94 2.26 -6.50
N TRP A 121 -8.10 1.81 -7.71
CA TRP A 121 -9.13 2.24 -8.65
C TRP A 121 -9.73 1.06 -9.39
N HIS A 122 -10.93 1.23 -9.93
CA HIS A 122 -11.56 0.25 -10.80
C HIS A 122 -10.84 0.22 -12.15
N LEU A 123 -10.40 -0.95 -12.58
CA LEU A 123 -9.59 -1.13 -13.80
C LEU A 123 -10.31 -0.67 -15.07
N THR A 124 -11.62 -0.83 -15.13
CA THR A 124 -12.42 -0.48 -16.31
C THR A 124 -12.88 0.97 -16.30
N GLU A 125 -13.41 1.43 -15.17
CA GLU A 125 -14.03 2.76 -15.04
C GLU A 125 -13.05 3.83 -14.56
N ARG A 126 -11.89 3.43 -14.04
CA ARG A 126 -10.86 4.29 -13.45
C ARG A 126 -11.39 5.22 -12.34
N THR A 127 -12.41 4.78 -11.64
CA THR A 127 -12.93 5.48 -10.47
C THR A 127 -12.25 4.96 -9.21
N PRO A 128 -12.07 5.79 -8.17
CA PRO A 128 -11.48 5.33 -6.92
C PRO A 128 -12.28 4.19 -6.29
N LEU A 129 -11.56 3.17 -5.79
CA LEU A 129 -12.18 2.13 -4.97
C LEU A 129 -12.54 2.72 -3.61
N LYS A 130 -13.72 2.36 -3.10
CA LYS A 130 -14.03 2.60 -1.70
C LYS A 130 -13.18 1.65 -0.87
N LEU A 131 -12.33 2.19 0.01
CA LEU A 131 -11.45 1.39 0.84
C LEU A 131 -12.23 0.70 1.95
N PRO A 132 -12.17 -0.64 2.04
CA PRO A 132 -12.79 -1.36 3.15
C PRO A 132 -12.08 -1.09 4.48
N SER A 133 -12.77 -1.31 5.57
CA SER A 133 -12.15 -1.34 6.89
C SER A 133 -11.11 -2.47 6.98
N ALA A 134 -10.05 -2.26 7.75
CA ALA A 134 -9.03 -3.28 8.00
C ALA A 134 -9.59 -4.54 8.67
N VAL A 135 -10.81 -4.49 9.21
CA VAL A 135 -11.50 -5.66 9.78
C VAL A 135 -11.58 -6.80 8.77
N VAL A 136 -11.76 -6.49 7.46
CA VAL A 136 -11.80 -7.52 6.41
C VAL A 136 -10.47 -8.25 6.23
N LEU A 137 -9.37 -7.64 6.66
CA LEU A 137 -8.05 -8.24 6.63
C LEU A 137 -7.76 -9.13 7.83
N LEU A 138 -8.43 -8.94 8.95
CA LEU A 138 -8.03 -9.52 10.23
C LEU A 138 -7.86 -11.03 10.15
N SER A 139 -8.89 -11.74 9.74
CA SER A 139 -8.84 -13.21 9.64
C SER A 139 -7.86 -13.69 8.57
N CYS A 140 -7.78 -12.98 7.44
CA CYS A 140 -6.87 -13.32 6.35
C CYS A 140 -5.41 -13.14 6.77
N LEU A 141 -5.08 -12.06 7.50
CA LEU A 141 -3.73 -11.81 8.00
C LEU A 141 -3.36 -12.72 9.16
N GLU A 142 -4.25 -13.00 10.08
CA GLU A 142 -4.00 -13.94 11.18
C GLU A 142 -3.57 -15.30 10.63
N GLU A 143 -4.31 -15.82 9.66
CA GLU A 143 -3.99 -17.08 8.99
C GLU A 143 -2.67 -17.00 8.22
N ALA A 144 -2.49 -15.94 7.42
CA ALA A 144 -1.29 -15.76 6.60
C ALA A 144 -0.03 -15.60 7.45
N LEU A 145 -0.10 -14.83 8.53
CA LEU A 145 1.04 -14.61 9.42
C LEU A 145 1.40 -15.84 10.24
N ARG A 146 0.45 -16.70 10.53
CA ARG A 146 0.72 -17.99 11.16
C ARG A 146 1.56 -18.89 10.24
N LEU A 147 1.28 -18.85 8.92
CA LEU A 147 2.02 -19.62 7.91
C LEU A 147 3.34 -18.98 7.52
N TYR A 148 3.38 -17.64 7.47
CA TYR A 148 4.53 -16.87 7.01
C TYR A 148 4.86 -15.77 8.02
N PRO A 149 5.43 -16.13 9.19
CA PRO A 149 5.76 -15.14 10.21
C PRO A 149 6.89 -14.23 9.73
N ARG A 150 6.92 -13.01 10.26
CA ARG A 150 8.03 -12.09 10.03
C ARG A 150 9.33 -12.75 10.50
N ARG A 151 10.32 -12.81 9.61
CA ARG A 151 11.64 -13.25 10.01
C ARG A 151 12.23 -12.22 10.96
N GLU A 152 12.57 -12.64 12.15
CA GLU A 152 13.38 -11.81 13.04
C GLU A 152 14.73 -11.60 12.39
N THR A 153 15.05 -10.36 12.06
CA THR A 153 16.41 -9.95 11.68
C THR A 153 17.23 -9.88 12.95
N GLY A 154 17.36 -10.99 13.68
CA GLY A 154 18.07 -11.06 14.91
C GLY A 154 19.26 -12.00 14.80
N ILE A 155 20.27 -11.73 15.62
CA ILE A 155 21.37 -12.63 15.86
C ILE A 155 20.78 -13.95 16.33
N ARG A 156 21.03 -15.01 15.58
CA ARG A 156 20.72 -16.33 16.07
C ARG A 156 21.66 -16.66 17.23
N PRO A 157 21.13 -17.15 18.34
CA PRO A 157 21.99 -17.62 19.41
C PRO A 157 22.90 -18.77 18.96
#